data_448bf1b70b08b1d6343476d1065d908b
#
_entry.id   448bf1b70b08b1d6343476d1065d908b
#
_cell.length_a   1.000
_cell.length_b   1.000
_cell.length_c   1.000
_cell.angle_alpha   90.00
_cell.angle_beta   90.00
_cell.angle_gamma   90.00
#
_symmetry.space_group_name_H-M   'P 1'
#
loop_
_entity.id
_entity.type
_entity.pdbx_description
1 polymer ?
#
loop_
_entity_poly.entity_id
_entity_poly.type
_entity_poly.pdbx_seq_one_letter_code
_entity_poly.pdbx_strand_id
1 'polypeptide(L)'
;MNKFLIFFIIFVINTSYANNFSAEYKVSTTGIKIGNFSWSLNINDNIYQTEINLKNSGIFSPLYKFEGSYLSTGVIENNIFKTQNYKQFWKTKKKTKIVKMSFDDYLIKLRQEPVEEEIARVDLEELYLYFDPITSFINILNGENEAKTIDGRRIYTLKQNESEDGNIILEIEDYVNIWADHKRNDLKKIEFLVKDDLLPYEILIHFKKRVFKLERI
;
A
#
# COMPACT_ATOMS: atom_id res chain seq x y z
N MET A 1 -4.73 -33.16 -61.03
CA MET A 1 -5.21 -31.93 -60.39
C MET A 1 -4.87 -31.98 -58.90
N ASN A 2 -3.73 -31.37 -58.54
CA ASN A 2 -3.25 -31.33 -57.15
C ASN A 2 -3.89 -30.12 -56.45
N LYS A 3 -4.72 -30.37 -55.43
CA LYS A 3 -5.27 -29.33 -54.55
C LYS A 3 -4.25 -29.04 -53.47
N PHE A 4 -3.56 -27.91 -53.59
CA PHE A 4 -2.70 -27.35 -52.53
C PHE A 4 -3.58 -26.77 -51.43
N LEU A 5 -3.62 -27.39 -50.25
CA LEU A 5 -4.31 -26.89 -49.07
C LEU A 5 -3.33 -25.97 -48.34
N ILE A 6 -3.52 -24.65 -48.47
CA ILE A 6 -2.76 -23.65 -47.74
C ILE A 6 -3.30 -23.55 -46.30
N PHE A 7 -2.54 -24.03 -45.34
CA PHE A 7 -2.87 -23.92 -43.90
C PHE A 7 -2.41 -22.54 -43.41
N PHE A 8 -3.36 -21.66 -43.20
CA PHE A 8 -3.11 -20.31 -42.65
C PHE A 8 -2.98 -20.43 -41.12
N ILE A 9 -1.75 -20.47 -40.59
CA ILE A 9 -1.50 -20.41 -39.16
C ILE A 9 -1.65 -18.96 -38.72
N ILE A 10 -2.77 -18.64 -38.09
CA ILE A 10 -2.98 -17.34 -37.43
C ILE A 10 -2.17 -17.37 -36.14
N PHE A 11 -1.01 -16.71 -36.14
CA PHE A 11 -0.28 -16.38 -34.92
C PHE A 11 -1.09 -15.32 -34.16
N VAL A 12 -1.79 -15.72 -33.12
CA VAL A 12 -2.37 -14.77 -32.15
C VAL A 12 -1.20 -14.25 -31.31
N ILE A 13 -0.72 -13.07 -31.65
CA ILE A 13 0.27 -12.36 -30.84
C ILE A 13 -0.50 -11.81 -29.63
N ASN A 14 -0.37 -12.48 -28.49
CA ASN A 14 -0.82 -11.90 -27.23
C ASN A 14 0.13 -10.74 -26.90
N THR A 15 -0.32 -9.51 -27.11
CA THR A 15 0.38 -8.33 -26.65
C THR A 15 0.17 -8.21 -25.15
N SER A 16 1.19 -8.58 -24.37
CA SER A 16 1.23 -8.29 -22.93
C SER A 16 1.34 -6.78 -22.75
N TYR A 17 0.41 -6.19 -21.98
CA TYR A 17 0.46 -4.79 -21.64
C TYR A 17 1.12 -4.63 -20.27
N ALA A 18 2.33 -4.05 -20.27
CA ALA A 18 3.01 -3.65 -19.05
C ALA A 18 2.78 -2.17 -18.79
N ASN A 19 2.14 -1.84 -17.67
CA ASN A 19 1.99 -0.48 -17.19
C ASN A 19 2.91 -0.27 -15.98
N ASN A 20 3.77 0.75 -16.06
CA ASN A 20 4.70 1.10 -15.00
C ASN A 20 4.46 2.53 -14.54
N PHE A 21 4.10 2.69 -13.28
CA PHE A 21 3.93 3.97 -12.64
C PHE A 21 5.03 4.15 -11.60
N SER A 22 5.62 5.34 -11.53
CA SER A 22 6.59 5.66 -10.50
C SER A 22 6.54 7.13 -10.12
N ALA A 23 6.73 7.43 -8.85
CA ALA A 23 6.75 8.78 -8.34
C ALA A 23 7.72 8.93 -7.17
N GLU A 24 8.40 10.04 -7.14
CA GLU A 24 9.26 10.46 -6.04
C GLU A 24 8.57 11.61 -5.29
N TYR A 25 8.66 11.58 -3.96
CA TYR A 25 8.01 12.58 -3.10
C TYR A 25 8.99 13.14 -2.09
N LYS A 26 8.88 14.41 -1.86
CA LYS A 26 9.44 15.08 -0.70
C LYS A 26 8.50 14.90 0.49
N VAL A 27 9.01 14.40 1.61
CA VAL A 27 8.24 14.24 2.84
C VAL A 27 8.55 15.38 3.80
N SER A 28 7.50 16.05 4.25
CA SER A 28 7.62 17.16 5.22
C SER A 28 6.59 17.05 6.34
N THR A 29 6.86 17.73 7.46
CA THR A 29 5.91 17.96 8.55
C THR A 29 6.15 19.35 9.10
N THR A 30 5.11 20.11 9.37
CA THR A 30 5.19 21.53 9.79
C THR A 30 6.11 22.38 8.90
N GLY A 31 6.09 22.13 7.58
CA GLY A 31 6.93 22.82 6.59
C GLY A 31 8.40 22.38 6.53
N ILE A 32 8.84 21.47 7.40
CA ILE A 32 10.24 21.03 7.47
C ILE A 32 10.38 19.71 6.72
N LYS A 33 11.31 19.63 5.75
CA LYS A 33 11.65 18.38 5.06
C LYS A 33 12.29 17.40 6.03
N ILE A 34 11.73 16.18 6.08
CA ILE A 34 12.19 15.09 6.96
C ILE A 34 12.65 13.85 6.20
N GLY A 35 12.28 13.72 4.92
CA GLY A 35 12.61 12.52 4.16
C GLY A 35 12.27 12.63 2.69
N ASN A 36 12.58 11.54 2.00
CA ASN A 36 12.11 11.25 0.66
C ASN A 36 11.34 9.94 0.68
N PHE A 37 10.36 9.83 -0.20
CA PHE A 37 9.49 8.68 -0.37
C PHE A 37 9.43 8.37 -1.86
N SER A 38 9.65 7.13 -2.24
CA SER A 38 9.42 6.67 -3.61
C SER A 38 8.31 5.63 -3.64
N TRP A 39 7.49 5.69 -4.66
CA TRP A 39 6.44 4.72 -4.90
C TRP A 39 6.48 4.26 -6.35
N SER A 40 6.52 2.95 -6.56
CA SER A 40 6.40 2.32 -7.88
C SER A 40 5.27 1.29 -7.89
N LEU A 41 4.57 1.21 -9.01
CA LEU A 41 3.56 0.20 -9.29
C LEU A 41 3.80 -0.34 -10.70
N ASN A 42 4.09 -1.63 -10.78
CA ASN A 42 4.30 -2.36 -12.03
C ASN A 42 3.13 -3.33 -12.22
N ILE A 43 2.47 -3.23 -13.35
CA ILE A 43 1.37 -4.12 -13.75
C ILE A 43 1.81 -4.83 -15.02
N ASN A 44 1.76 -6.16 -15.00
CA ASN A 44 2.03 -7.00 -16.15
C ASN A 44 0.88 -8.01 -16.30
N ASP A 45 0.05 -7.81 -17.31
CA ASP A 45 -1.23 -8.50 -17.49
C ASP A 45 -2.11 -8.34 -16.24
N ASN A 46 -2.36 -9.44 -15.51
CA ASN A 46 -3.15 -9.46 -14.28
C ASN A 46 -2.30 -9.62 -13.00
N ILE A 47 -0.99 -9.44 -13.09
CA ILE A 47 -0.08 -9.49 -11.94
C ILE A 47 0.40 -8.07 -11.63
N TYR A 48 0.46 -7.71 -10.36
CA TYR A 48 1.05 -6.45 -9.95
C TYR A 48 2.14 -6.63 -8.89
N GLN A 49 3.06 -5.69 -8.91
CA GLN A 49 4.03 -5.46 -7.84
C GLN A 49 4.09 -3.97 -7.54
N THR A 50 3.95 -3.62 -6.28
CA THR A 50 4.10 -2.24 -5.82
C THR A 50 5.12 -2.16 -4.70
N GLU A 51 5.97 -1.14 -4.77
CA GLU A 51 7.04 -0.93 -3.81
C GLU A 51 7.07 0.52 -3.35
N ILE A 52 7.20 0.69 -2.03
CA ILE A 52 7.40 1.98 -1.39
C ILE A 52 8.70 1.96 -0.63
N ASN A 53 9.52 3.00 -0.83
CA ASN A 53 10.73 3.22 -0.06
C ASN A 53 10.68 4.58 0.61
N LEU A 54 11.02 4.62 1.90
CA LEU A 54 11.04 5.81 2.73
C LEU A 54 12.39 5.94 3.41
N LYS A 55 13.09 7.05 3.17
CA LYS A 55 14.37 7.35 3.80
C LYS A 55 14.35 8.76 4.38
N ASN A 56 14.90 8.90 5.57
CA ASN A 56 15.05 10.22 6.13
C ASN A 56 16.10 11.04 5.38
N SER A 57 15.84 12.31 5.22
CA SER A 57 16.76 13.29 4.65
C SER A 57 16.56 14.66 5.29
N GLY A 58 17.44 15.61 4.98
CA GLY A 58 17.35 16.96 5.51
C GLY A 58 18.15 17.16 6.78
N ILE A 59 18.00 18.33 7.41
CA ILE A 59 18.83 18.80 8.54
C ILE A 59 18.75 17.92 9.79
N PHE A 60 17.67 17.17 9.97
CA PHE A 60 17.49 16.27 11.10
C PHE A 60 17.94 14.83 10.83
N SER A 61 18.43 14.52 9.62
CA SER A 61 18.82 13.15 9.28
C SER A 61 19.96 12.58 10.15
N PRO A 62 20.92 13.36 10.67
CA PRO A 62 21.91 12.83 11.60
C PRO A 62 21.33 12.43 12.96
N LEU A 63 20.27 13.11 13.41
CA LEU A 63 19.64 12.87 14.70
C LEU A 63 18.65 11.71 14.66
N TYR A 64 17.86 11.62 13.59
CA TYR A 64 16.80 10.62 13.42
C TYR A 64 17.09 9.80 12.16
N LYS A 65 17.75 8.65 12.31
CA LYS A 65 17.90 7.71 11.19
C LYS A 65 16.69 6.78 11.16
N PHE A 66 15.96 6.81 10.07
CA PHE A 66 14.95 5.80 9.76
C PHE A 66 15.01 5.41 8.29
N GLU A 67 14.65 4.18 8.04
CA GLU A 67 14.51 3.59 6.72
C GLU A 67 13.29 2.69 6.76
N GLY A 68 12.43 2.80 5.76
CA GLY A 68 11.26 1.95 5.60
C GLY A 68 11.17 1.46 4.17
N SER A 69 10.86 0.18 3.98
CA SER A 69 10.46 -0.34 2.68
C SER A 69 9.22 -1.22 2.83
N TYR A 70 8.38 -1.16 1.82
CA TYR A 70 7.13 -1.87 1.76
C TYR A 70 7.01 -2.46 0.36
N LEU A 71 6.72 -3.74 0.27
CA LEU A 71 6.53 -4.46 -0.97
C LEU A 71 5.20 -5.21 -0.89
N SER A 72 4.35 -5.02 -1.88
CA SER A 72 3.16 -5.81 -2.07
C SER A 72 3.14 -6.41 -3.46
N THR A 73 2.74 -7.66 -3.57
CA THR A 73 2.55 -8.38 -4.82
C THR A 73 1.23 -9.12 -4.82
N GLY A 74 0.63 -9.27 -5.98
CA GLY A 74 -0.64 -9.97 -6.10
C GLY A 74 -1.17 -10.01 -7.51
N VAL A 75 -2.46 -10.27 -7.63
CA VAL A 75 -3.18 -10.37 -8.89
C VAL A 75 -4.27 -9.32 -9.00
N ILE A 76 -4.68 -9.03 -10.21
CA ILE A 76 -5.81 -8.15 -10.51
C ILE A 76 -6.94 -9.02 -11.05
N GLU A 77 -8.07 -9.03 -10.34
CA GLU A 77 -9.26 -9.77 -10.73
C GLU A 77 -10.48 -8.85 -10.70
N ASN A 78 -11.21 -8.78 -11.79
CA ASN A 78 -12.37 -7.89 -11.93
C ASN A 78 -12.06 -6.42 -11.57
N ASN A 79 -10.90 -5.94 -11.99
CA ASN A 79 -10.39 -4.59 -11.69
C ASN A 79 -10.04 -4.33 -10.22
N ILE A 80 -10.01 -5.36 -9.37
CA ILE A 80 -9.63 -5.28 -7.96
C ILE A 80 -8.23 -5.87 -7.79
N PHE A 81 -7.34 -5.13 -7.15
CA PHE A 81 -6.01 -5.59 -6.77
C PHE A 81 -6.15 -6.46 -5.52
N LYS A 82 -5.73 -7.73 -5.62
CA LYS A 82 -5.76 -8.69 -4.52
C LYS A 82 -4.34 -9.00 -4.07
N THR A 83 -4.05 -8.71 -2.81
CA THR A 83 -2.74 -9.02 -2.21
C THR A 83 -2.53 -10.53 -2.14
N GLN A 84 -1.36 -10.99 -2.56
CA GLN A 84 -0.87 -12.34 -2.27
C GLN A 84 0.25 -12.31 -1.23
N ASN A 85 1.16 -11.37 -1.34
CA ASN A 85 2.24 -11.22 -0.37
C ASN A 85 2.48 -9.75 -0.04
N TYR A 86 2.76 -9.50 1.22
CA TYR A 86 3.16 -8.19 1.71
C TYR A 86 4.37 -8.32 2.63
N LYS A 87 5.31 -7.41 2.46
CA LYS A 87 6.49 -7.30 3.31
C LYS A 87 6.71 -5.84 3.69
N GLN A 88 6.82 -5.60 4.98
CA GLN A 88 7.23 -4.32 5.53
C GLN A 88 8.56 -4.48 6.25
N PHE A 89 9.50 -3.60 5.98
CA PHE A 89 10.74 -3.43 6.70
C PHE A 89 10.78 -2.01 7.27
N TRP A 90 11.14 -1.88 8.53
CA TRP A 90 11.30 -0.61 9.21
C TRP A 90 12.51 -0.63 10.11
N LYS A 91 13.44 0.29 9.91
CA LYS A 91 14.67 0.41 10.68
C LYS A 91 14.83 1.80 11.24
N THR A 92 15.14 1.87 12.52
CA THR A 92 15.54 3.07 13.23
C THR A 92 16.90 2.85 13.89
N LYS A 93 17.48 3.87 14.53
CA LYS A 93 18.71 3.68 15.33
C LYS A 93 18.57 2.60 16.40
N LYS A 94 17.37 2.40 16.94
CA LYS A 94 17.12 1.54 18.11
C LYS A 94 16.47 0.22 17.79
N LYS A 95 15.72 0.13 16.70
CA LYS A 95 14.87 -1.04 16.41
C LYS A 95 14.83 -1.33 14.92
N THR A 96 14.86 -2.60 14.59
CA THR A 96 14.44 -3.12 13.28
C THR A 96 13.15 -3.88 13.47
N LYS A 97 12.21 -3.70 12.56
CA LYS A 97 10.93 -4.42 12.54
C LYS A 97 10.65 -4.92 11.13
N ILE A 98 10.21 -6.15 11.05
CA ILE A 98 9.79 -6.78 9.81
C ILE A 98 8.38 -7.33 10.02
N VAL A 99 7.51 -7.09 9.07
CA VAL A 99 6.19 -7.74 8.98
C VAL A 99 6.15 -8.44 7.63
N LYS A 100 5.72 -9.68 7.62
CA LYS A 100 5.46 -10.47 6.41
C LYS A 100 4.06 -11.05 6.52
N MET A 101 3.26 -10.84 5.49
CA MET A 101 1.93 -11.44 5.38
C MET A 101 1.82 -12.16 4.04
N SER A 102 1.25 -13.35 4.06
CA SER A 102 0.76 -14.02 2.86
C SER A 102 -0.75 -14.17 2.96
N PHE A 103 -1.41 -13.87 1.86
CA PHE A 103 -2.86 -13.90 1.74
C PHE A 103 -3.21 -15.09 0.85
N ASP A 104 -3.94 -16.00 1.42
CA ASP A 104 -4.58 -17.09 0.71
C ASP A 104 -6.09 -16.80 0.70
N ASP A 105 -6.89 -17.39 -0.15
CA ASP A 105 -8.31 -17.02 -0.36
C ASP A 105 -9.12 -16.91 0.94
N TYR A 106 -8.70 -17.62 1.99
CA TYR A 106 -9.42 -17.67 3.28
C TYR A 106 -8.53 -17.48 4.51
N LEU A 107 -7.22 -17.22 4.34
CA LEU A 107 -6.30 -17.21 5.46
C LEU A 107 -5.20 -16.18 5.28
N ILE A 108 -4.99 -15.36 6.32
CA ILE A 108 -3.84 -14.46 6.41
C ILE A 108 -2.80 -15.05 7.35
N LYS A 109 -1.64 -15.42 6.80
CA LYS A 109 -0.48 -15.84 7.59
C LYS A 109 0.39 -14.63 7.90
N LEU A 110 0.50 -14.30 9.19
CA LEU A 110 1.26 -13.16 9.67
C LEU A 110 2.51 -13.60 10.40
N ARG A 111 3.68 -13.05 10.05
CA ARG A 111 4.96 -13.21 10.75
C ARG A 111 5.57 -11.85 11.03
N GLN A 112 6.14 -11.68 12.23
CA GLN A 112 6.80 -10.47 12.66
C GLN A 112 8.18 -10.74 13.25
N GLU A 113 9.08 -9.77 13.07
CA GLU A 113 10.39 -9.72 13.71
C GLU A 113 10.58 -8.35 14.37
N PRO A 114 10.85 -8.25 15.69
CA PRO A 114 10.84 -9.37 16.64
C PRO A 114 9.47 -10.06 16.68
N VAL A 115 9.47 -11.33 17.07
CA VAL A 115 8.24 -12.13 17.21
C VAL A 115 7.31 -11.44 18.22
N GLU A 116 6.03 -11.40 17.91
CA GLU A 116 5.02 -10.92 18.83
C GLU A 116 4.70 -12.00 19.87
N GLU A 117 4.81 -11.64 21.14
CA GLU A 117 4.58 -12.56 22.26
C GLU A 117 3.15 -12.44 22.82
N GLU A 118 2.44 -11.37 22.47
CA GLU A 118 1.08 -11.12 22.91
C GLU A 118 0.06 -11.94 22.13
N ILE A 119 -1.03 -12.26 22.79
CA ILE A 119 -2.17 -12.95 22.16
C ILE A 119 -2.90 -11.98 21.24
N ALA A 120 -3.21 -12.43 20.02
CA ALA A 120 -4.04 -11.66 19.11
C ALA A 120 -5.47 -11.49 19.68
N ARG A 121 -6.00 -10.29 19.56
CA ARG A 121 -7.41 -9.97 19.93
C ARG A 121 -8.38 -10.24 18.78
N VAL A 122 -7.85 -10.53 17.62
CA VAL A 122 -8.60 -10.72 16.39
C VAL A 122 -8.23 -12.10 15.86
N ASP A 123 -9.22 -12.85 15.44
CA ASP A 123 -8.98 -14.08 14.71
C ASP A 123 -8.49 -13.76 13.30
N LEU A 124 -7.25 -14.12 13.00
CA LEU A 124 -6.64 -13.87 11.69
C LEU A 124 -7.24 -14.76 10.60
N GLU A 125 -7.87 -15.87 10.97
CA GLU A 125 -8.54 -16.78 10.02
C GLU A 125 -9.89 -16.22 9.53
N GLU A 126 -10.48 -15.27 10.27
CA GLU A 126 -11.71 -14.60 9.89
C GLU A 126 -11.48 -13.34 9.02
N LEU A 127 -10.23 -12.93 8.78
CA LEU A 127 -9.89 -11.72 8.04
C LEU A 127 -9.83 -11.95 6.52
N TYR A 128 -10.75 -12.68 5.96
CA TYR A 128 -10.90 -12.74 4.51
C TYR A 128 -11.39 -11.38 3.96
N LEU A 129 -11.03 -11.01 2.75
CA LEU A 129 -11.31 -9.70 2.12
C LEU A 129 -10.54 -8.51 2.71
N TYR A 130 -9.50 -8.77 3.49
CA TYR A 130 -8.57 -7.72 3.89
C TYR A 130 -7.39 -7.65 2.91
N PHE A 131 -6.93 -6.43 2.67
CA PHE A 131 -5.76 -6.15 1.85
C PHE A 131 -4.64 -5.57 2.74
N ASP A 132 -3.40 -5.63 2.26
CA ASP A 132 -2.34 -4.83 2.84
C ASP A 132 -2.55 -3.33 2.58
N PRO A 133 -1.87 -2.43 3.34
CA PRO A 133 -2.12 -1.00 3.23
C PRO A 133 -1.91 -0.42 1.83
N ILE A 134 -0.89 -0.89 1.08
CA ILE A 134 -0.60 -0.32 -0.24
C ILE A 134 -1.67 -0.74 -1.24
N THR A 135 -2.04 -2.02 -1.23
CA THR A 135 -3.10 -2.54 -2.10
C THR A 135 -4.44 -1.90 -1.80
N SER A 136 -4.77 -1.67 -0.51
CA SER A 136 -5.98 -0.94 -0.11
C SER A 136 -6.01 0.46 -0.73
N PHE A 137 -4.89 1.20 -0.69
CA PHE A 137 -4.78 2.50 -1.32
C PHE A 137 -4.95 2.44 -2.84
N ILE A 138 -4.30 1.48 -3.50
CA ILE A 138 -4.41 1.31 -4.94
C ILE A 138 -5.86 1.02 -5.34
N ASN A 139 -6.57 0.18 -4.59
CA ASN A 139 -7.98 -0.10 -4.86
C ASN A 139 -8.85 1.15 -4.77
N ILE A 140 -8.66 1.97 -3.74
CA ILE A 140 -9.36 3.25 -3.62
C ILE A 140 -9.03 4.19 -4.79
N LEU A 141 -7.75 4.33 -5.15
CA LEU A 141 -7.34 5.13 -6.30
C LEU A 141 -7.88 4.59 -7.63
N ASN A 142 -8.17 3.30 -7.68
CA ASN A 142 -8.77 2.60 -8.83
C ASN A 142 -10.30 2.63 -8.84
N GLY A 143 -10.94 3.33 -7.88
CA GLY A 143 -12.38 3.61 -7.86
C GLY A 143 -13.20 2.84 -6.83
N GLU A 144 -12.56 2.05 -5.94
CA GLU A 144 -13.27 1.45 -4.82
C GLU A 144 -13.60 2.51 -3.76
N ASN A 145 -14.80 2.45 -3.17
CA ASN A 145 -15.22 3.40 -2.14
C ASN A 145 -14.71 3.05 -0.74
N GLU A 146 -14.38 1.79 -0.52
CA GLU A 146 -13.84 1.31 0.76
C GLU A 146 -12.87 0.15 0.56
N ALA A 147 -11.95 -0.02 1.52
CA ALA A 147 -11.04 -1.15 1.56
C ALA A 147 -10.73 -1.55 3.00
N LYS A 148 -10.97 -2.82 3.33
CA LYS A 148 -10.58 -3.41 4.62
C LYS A 148 -9.09 -3.68 4.62
N THR A 149 -8.39 -3.17 5.61
CA THR A 149 -6.93 -3.11 5.63
C THR A 149 -6.34 -3.80 6.86
N ILE A 150 -5.29 -4.57 6.63
CA ILE A 150 -4.45 -5.13 7.70
C ILE A 150 -2.98 -4.70 7.49
N ASP A 151 -2.34 -4.11 8.51
CA ASP A 151 -0.93 -3.70 8.47
C ASP A 151 0.01 -4.60 9.31
N GLY A 152 -0.51 -5.75 9.77
CA GLY A 152 0.20 -6.68 10.67
C GLY A 152 0.14 -6.32 12.14
N ARG A 153 -0.38 -5.14 12.49
CA ARG A 153 -0.57 -4.68 13.88
C ARG A 153 -1.98 -4.22 14.15
N ARG A 154 -2.66 -3.81 13.10
CA ARG A 154 -3.99 -3.20 13.15
C ARG A 154 -4.78 -3.68 11.97
N ILE A 155 -6.07 -3.69 12.19
CA ILE A 155 -7.06 -3.76 11.13
C ILE A 155 -7.87 -2.47 11.17
N TYR A 156 -8.31 -2.00 10.02
CA TYR A 156 -9.15 -0.83 9.87
C TYR A 156 -9.78 -0.81 8.48
N THR A 157 -10.83 -0.03 8.33
CA THR A 157 -11.46 0.24 7.05
C THR A 157 -11.02 1.62 6.56
N LEU A 158 -10.51 1.70 5.33
CA LEU A 158 -10.35 2.95 4.60
C LEU A 158 -11.66 3.22 3.89
N LYS A 159 -12.28 4.35 4.15
CA LYS A 159 -13.54 4.74 3.52
C LYS A 159 -13.39 6.08 2.83
N GLN A 160 -13.72 6.09 1.56
CA GLN A 160 -13.64 7.28 0.74
C GLN A 160 -14.83 8.19 1.03
N ASN A 161 -14.54 9.47 1.30
CA ASN A 161 -15.51 10.55 1.29
C ASN A 161 -15.16 11.50 0.15
N GLU A 162 -16.15 11.87 -0.64
CA GLU A 162 -15.95 12.87 -1.69
C GLU A 162 -15.67 14.24 -1.06
N SER A 163 -14.70 14.95 -1.64
CA SER A 163 -14.43 16.35 -1.32
C SER A 163 -14.98 17.24 -2.42
N GLU A 164 -15.49 18.40 -2.06
CA GLU A 164 -15.99 19.41 -3.00
C GLU A 164 -14.93 19.90 -3.98
N ASP A 165 -13.64 19.75 -3.62
CA ASP A 165 -12.48 20.24 -4.41
C ASP A 165 -11.83 19.15 -5.29
N GLY A 166 -12.44 17.97 -5.44
CA GLY A 166 -11.88 16.84 -6.21
C GLY A 166 -10.72 16.11 -5.50
N ASN A 167 -10.46 16.42 -4.23
CA ASN A 167 -9.55 15.65 -3.39
C ASN A 167 -10.25 14.39 -2.89
N ILE A 168 -9.53 13.28 -2.82
CA ILE A 168 -10.01 12.06 -2.17
C ILE A 168 -9.66 12.13 -0.69
N ILE A 169 -10.65 12.02 0.18
CA ILE A 169 -10.46 11.95 1.63
C ILE A 169 -10.78 10.54 2.09
N LEU A 170 -9.82 9.88 2.75
CA LEU A 170 -10.01 8.57 3.36
C LEU A 170 -10.15 8.73 4.88
N GLU A 171 -11.29 8.38 5.40
CA GLU A 171 -11.51 8.21 6.83
C GLU A 171 -11.06 6.82 7.27
N ILE A 172 -10.63 6.73 8.53
CA ILE A 172 -10.18 5.49 9.14
C ILE A 172 -11.27 5.03 10.11
N GLU A 173 -12.02 4.02 9.70
CA GLU A 173 -13.10 3.43 10.50
C GLU A 173 -12.66 2.04 11.03
N ASP A 174 -13.41 1.49 11.99
CA ASP A 174 -13.24 0.14 12.56
C ASP A 174 -11.83 -0.19 13.02
N TYR A 175 -11.13 0.78 13.57
CA TYR A 175 -9.73 0.66 13.94
C TYR A 175 -9.53 -0.22 15.18
N VAL A 176 -8.91 -1.38 15.00
CA VAL A 176 -8.60 -2.34 16.04
C VAL A 176 -7.12 -2.67 16.06
N ASN A 177 -6.48 -2.64 17.24
CA ASN A 177 -5.13 -3.18 17.42
C ASN A 177 -5.21 -4.71 17.54
N ILE A 178 -4.49 -5.42 16.70
CA ILE A 178 -4.45 -6.90 16.69
C ILE A 178 -3.88 -7.42 18.00
N TRP A 179 -2.84 -6.79 18.53
CA TRP A 179 -2.11 -7.25 19.71
C TRP A 179 -2.48 -6.48 20.98
N ALA A 180 -2.45 -7.16 22.11
CA ALA A 180 -2.94 -6.62 23.38
C ALA A 180 -2.11 -5.43 23.91
N ASP A 181 -0.80 -5.40 23.66
CA ASP A 181 0.12 -4.33 24.06
C ASP A 181 0.02 -3.07 23.18
N HIS A 182 -0.53 -3.19 21.98
CA HIS A 182 -0.70 -2.09 21.07
C HIS A 182 -1.91 -1.23 21.44
N LYS A 183 -1.68 0.06 21.72
CA LYS A 183 -2.71 1.02 22.14
C LYS A 183 -2.76 2.26 21.23
N ARG A 184 -2.21 2.19 20.02
CA ARG A 184 -2.19 3.32 19.11
C ARG A 184 -3.55 3.48 18.42
N ASN A 185 -4.05 4.70 18.43
CA ASN A 185 -5.19 5.17 17.67
C ASN A 185 -4.94 6.63 17.32
N ASP A 186 -3.90 6.88 16.54
CA ASP A 186 -3.42 8.20 16.20
C ASP A 186 -3.59 8.58 14.73
N LEU A 187 -3.71 7.61 13.82
CA LEU A 187 -4.05 7.84 12.41
C LEU A 187 -5.54 8.25 12.31
N LYS A 188 -5.82 9.36 11.64
CA LYS A 188 -7.17 9.94 11.58
C LYS A 188 -7.78 9.90 10.20
N LYS A 189 -7.06 10.43 9.22
CA LYS A 189 -7.51 10.47 7.83
C LYS A 189 -6.30 10.60 6.91
N ILE A 190 -6.52 10.32 5.65
CA ILE A 190 -5.54 10.53 4.59
C ILE A 190 -6.24 11.28 3.47
N GLU A 191 -5.59 12.30 2.92
CA GLU A 191 -6.10 13.06 1.79
C GLU A 191 -5.17 12.89 0.61
N PHE A 192 -5.73 12.76 -0.58
CA PHE A 192 -4.99 12.66 -1.82
C PHE A 192 -5.45 13.72 -2.81
N LEU A 193 -4.48 14.30 -3.50
CA LEU A 193 -4.71 15.02 -4.74
C LEU A 193 -4.25 14.13 -5.89
N VAL A 194 -5.20 13.60 -6.66
CA VAL A 194 -4.96 12.83 -7.87
C VAL A 194 -5.14 13.76 -9.07
N LYS A 195 -4.31 13.60 -10.11
CA LYS A 195 -4.43 14.31 -11.38
C LYS A 195 -4.62 13.28 -12.50
N ASP A 196 -3.65 13.19 -13.40
CA ASP A 196 -3.77 12.39 -14.61
C ASP A 196 -3.20 10.96 -14.46
N ASP A 197 -2.54 10.69 -13.37
CA ASP A 197 -1.85 9.42 -13.06
C ASP A 197 -2.57 8.65 -11.97
N LEU A 198 -2.37 7.32 -11.91
CA LEU A 198 -2.83 6.49 -10.79
C LEU A 198 -2.15 6.85 -9.45
N LEU A 199 -0.90 7.34 -9.48
CA LEU A 199 -0.19 7.74 -8.27
C LEU A 199 -0.50 9.21 -7.91
N PRO A 200 -0.85 9.51 -6.64
CA PRO A 200 -1.24 10.84 -6.21
C PRO A 200 -0.13 11.89 -6.44
N TYR A 201 -0.55 13.12 -6.72
CA TYR A 201 0.36 14.28 -6.78
C TYR A 201 0.76 14.76 -5.38
N GLU A 202 -0.17 14.70 -4.46
CA GLU A 202 0.03 15.06 -3.05
C GLU A 202 -0.69 14.07 -2.14
N ILE A 203 -0.08 13.77 -0.99
CA ILE A 203 -0.68 12.93 0.05
C ILE A 203 -0.50 13.65 1.38
N LEU A 204 -1.60 13.84 2.12
CA LEU A 204 -1.60 14.34 3.48
C LEU A 204 -2.02 13.23 4.44
N ILE A 205 -1.14 12.85 5.36
CA ILE A 205 -1.41 11.81 6.36
C ILE A 205 -1.61 12.49 7.71
N HIS A 206 -2.82 12.46 8.22
CA HIS A 206 -3.22 13.12 9.45
C HIS A 206 -3.16 12.17 10.64
N PHE A 207 -2.25 12.45 11.55
CA PHE A 207 -2.22 11.87 12.88
C PHE A 207 -2.77 12.86 13.91
N LYS A 208 -3.15 12.38 15.10
CA LYS A 208 -3.68 13.24 16.19
C LYS A 208 -2.89 14.53 16.43
N LYS A 209 -1.57 14.49 16.29
CA LYS A 209 -0.66 15.58 16.67
C LYS A 209 0.18 16.12 15.51
N ARG A 210 0.13 15.50 14.34
CA ARG A 210 1.01 15.82 13.22
C ARG A 210 0.35 15.51 11.90
N VAL A 211 0.66 16.33 10.91
CA VAL A 211 0.35 16.05 9.51
C VAL A 211 1.67 15.83 8.78
N PHE A 212 1.75 14.74 8.04
CA PHE A 212 2.83 14.52 7.09
C PHE A 212 2.33 14.85 5.70
N LYS A 213 3.07 15.68 5.00
CA LYS A 213 2.82 16.04 3.61
C LYS A 213 3.85 15.34 2.74
N LEU A 214 3.37 14.59 1.75
CA LEU A 214 4.16 14.01 0.67
C LEU A 214 3.79 14.79 -0.60
N GLU A 215 4.76 15.40 -1.23
CA GLU A 215 4.59 16.24 -2.40
C GLU A 215 5.49 15.72 -3.52
N ARG A 216 4.89 15.38 -4.65
CA ARG A 216 5.60 14.81 -5.82
C ARG A 216 6.59 15.82 -6.38
N ILE A 217 7.80 15.35 -6.75
CA ILE A 217 8.91 16.15 -7.27
C ILE A 217 9.30 15.72 -8.69
#